data_51c734a5e48e73fbf53f00f61f9c7243
#
_entry.id   51c734a5e48e73fbf53f00f61f9c7243
#
_cell.length_a   1.000
_cell.length_b   1.000
_cell.length_c   1.000
_cell.angle_alpha   90.00
_cell.angle_beta   90.00
_cell.angle_gamma   90.00
#
_symmetry.space_group_name_H-M   'P 1'
#
loop_
_entity.id
_entity.type
_entity.pdbx_description
1 polymer ?
#
loop_
_entity_poly.entity_id
_entity_poly.type
_entity_poly.pdbx_seq_one_letter_code
_entity_poly.pdbx_strand_id
1 'polypeptide(L)'
;MQVSPLTHDASNDKLARIAVEDPFAETKTRIHNAIIEQQISSGEVVTDDSMRALINEYVEKPEYNIPRVDRDTVKEQLYDDIMGYGPIQCLVDSDEYSEIMVNGYDHVYVESHGKLVLTDIQFKDNQHLMQIIDRIVSRVGRHVDESSPMCDARLLDGSRVNVIIPPVSLVGPILTIRKFGKTPISAENLLTWGSVSSKMLLFLEAA
;
A
#
# COMPACT_ATOMS: atom_id res chain seq x y z
N MET A 1 -36.35 19.41 -21.17
CA MET A 1 -35.48 19.32 -20.00
C MET A 1 -34.08 18.95 -20.52
N GLN A 2 -33.25 19.98 -20.75
CA GLN A 2 -31.92 19.79 -21.33
C GLN A 2 -30.95 19.48 -20.19
N VAL A 3 -30.27 18.34 -20.26
CA VAL A 3 -29.19 17.96 -19.35
C VAL A 3 -27.91 18.63 -19.91
N SER A 4 -27.38 19.60 -19.19
CA SER A 4 -26.08 20.23 -19.50
C SER A 4 -24.97 19.19 -19.33
N PRO A 5 -23.99 19.14 -20.25
CA PRO A 5 -22.82 18.29 -20.06
C PRO A 5 -21.94 18.87 -18.94
N LEU A 6 -21.53 18.02 -18.00
CA LEU A 6 -20.51 18.32 -17.00
C LEU A 6 -19.23 18.72 -17.72
N THR A 7 -18.87 20.01 -17.60
CA THR A 7 -17.58 20.51 -18.05
C THR A 7 -16.50 19.87 -17.19
N HIS A 8 -15.71 19.02 -17.81
CA HIS A 8 -14.46 18.54 -17.28
C HIS A 8 -13.56 19.75 -17.02
N ASP A 9 -13.28 20.04 -15.77
CA ASP A 9 -12.38 21.12 -15.38
C ASP A 9 -10.95 20.73 -15.74
N ALA A 10 -10.49 21.25 -16.88
CA ALA A 10 -9.15 21.02 -17.42
C ALA A 10 -8.03 21.72 -16.63
N SER A 11 -8.34 22.27 -15.46
CA SER A 11 -7.37 22.95 -14.59
C SER A 11 -6.57 22.00 -13.68
N ASN A 12 -6.98 20.73 -13.56
CA ASN A 12 -6.30 19.74 -12.72
C ASN A 12 -5.30 18.85 -13.49
N ASP A 13 -5.19 19.06 -14.80
CA ASP A 13 -4.34 18.25 -15.69
C ASP A 13 -2.91 18.79 -15.85
N LYS A 14 -2.51 19.76 -15.01
CA LYS A 14 -1.19 20.42 -15.04
C LYS A 14 -0.32 20.27 -13.80
N LEU A 15 -0.62 19.36 -12.92
CA LEU A 15 0.43 18.82 -12.04
C LEU A 15 1.20 17.80 -12.90
N ALA A 16 2.19 18.34 -13.63
CA ALA A 16 3.12 17.53 -14.40
C ALA A 16 3.64 16.41 -13.47
N ARG A 17 3.30 15.17 -13.82
CA ARG A 17 3.93 13.97 -13.25
C ARG A 17 5.43 14.07 -13.56
N ILE A 18 6.17 14.70 -12.67
CA ILE A 18 7.60 14.50 -12.60
C ILE A 18 7.70 13.12 -11.94
N ALA A 19 7.78 12.08 -12.76
CA ALA A 19 8.27 10.80 -12.28
C ALA A 19 9.64 11.11 -11.70
N VAL A 20 9.75 11.09 -10.38
CA VAL A 20 11.05 11.12 -9.73
C VAL A 20 11.67 9.78 -10.07
N GLU A 21 12.50 9.76 -11.13
CA GLU A 21 13.28 8.58 -11.48
C GLU A 21 14.11 8.23 -10.24
N ASP A 22 13.82 7.10 -9.64
CA ASP A 22 14.60 6.59 -8.53
C ASP A 22 15.99 6.21 -9.03
N PRO A 23 17.04 6.97 -8.67
CA PRO A 23 18.38 6.75 -9.19
C PRO A 23 18.95 5.37 -8.83
N PHE A 24 18.35 4.69 -7.86
CA PHE A 24 18.77 3.37 -7.38
C PHE A 24 17.83 2.23 -7.79
N ALA A 25 16.83 2.46 -8.65
CA ALA A 25 15.83 1.45 -9.03
C ALA A 25 16.46 0.15 -9.55
N GLU A 26 17.45 0.26 -10.46
CA GLU A 26 18.18 -0.91 -11.00
C GLU A 26 19.03 -1.58 -9.91
N THR A 27 19.73 -0.79 -9.11
CA THR A 27 20.55 -1.29 -8.00
C THR A 27 19.72 -2.02 -6.96
N LYS A 28 18.57 -1.44 -6.56
CA LYS A 28 17.63 -2.09 -5.65
C LYS A 28 17.11 -3.41 -6.22
N THR A 29 16.77 -3.45 -7.50
CA THR A 29 16.34 -4.70 -8.16
C THR A 29 17.43 -5.77 -8.11
N ARG A 30 18.70 -5.41 -8.35
CA ARG A 30 19.82 -6.35 -8.26
C ARG A 30 20.01 -6.88 -6.84
N ILE A 31 19.96 -6.01 -5.84
CA ILE A 31 20.07 -6.39 -4.42
C ILE A 31 18.90 -7.29 -4.02
N HIS A 32 17.67 -6.91 -4.36
CA HIS A 32 16.46 -7.70 -4.11
C HIS A 32 16.60 -9.13 -4.64
N ASN A 33 16.99 -9.29 -5.91
CA ASN A 33 17.15 -10.61 -6.52
C ASN A 33 18.25 -11.41 -5.82
N ALA A 34 19.39 -10.80 -5.51
CA ALA A 34 20.48 -11.48 -4.81
C ALA A 34 20.08 -11.95 -3.39
N ILE A 35 19.31 -11.15 -2.68
CA ILE A 35 18.76 -11.52 -1.36
C ILE A 35 17.80 -12.71 -1.49
N ILE A 36 16.88 -12.69 -2.45
CA ILE A 36 15.92 -13.78 -2.68
C ILE A 36 16.63 -15.07 -3.06
N GLU A 37 17.62 -15.02 -3.96
CA GLU A 37 18.43 -16.18 -4.34
C GLU A 37 19.18 -16.79 -3.15
N GLN A 38 19.76 -15.96 -2.29
CA GLN A 38 20.44 -16.40 -1.08
C GLN A 38 19.46 -17.07 -0.12
N GLN A 39 18.27 -16.50 0.08
CA GLN A 39 17.22 -17.06 0.96
C GLN A 39 16.72 -18.43 0.46
N ILE A 40 16.48 -18.54 -0.84
CA ILE A 40 16.09 -19.83 -1.44
C ILE A 40 17.18 -20.89 -1.24
N SER A 41 18.46 -20.48 -1.36
CA SER A 41 19.60 -21.41 -1.23
C SER A 41 19.87 -21.82 0.20
N SER A 42 19.65 -20.93 1.18
CA SER A 42 19.89 -21.22 2.61
C SER A 42 18.78 -22.06 3.23
N GLY A 43 17.53 -21.93 2.75
CA GLY A 43 16.37 -22.62 3.34
C GLY A 43 16.05 -22.20 4.78
N GLU A 44 16.66 -21.14 5.27
CA GLU A 44 16.46 -20.64 6.64
C GLU A 44 15.14 -19.88 6.79
N VAL A 45 14.56 -19.97 7.97
CA VAL A 45 13.37 -19.19 8.30
C VAL A 45 13.76 -17.71 8.42
N VAL A 46 13.15 -16.89 7.58
CA VAL A 46 13.37 -15.45 7.56
C VAL A 46 12.71 -14.79 8.75
N THR A 47 13.49 -14.17 9.61
CA THR A 47 13.01 -13.29 10.67
C THR A 47 13.25 -11.83 10.27
N ASP A 48 12.55 -10.91 10.93
CA ASP A 48 12.69 -9.47 10.73
C ASP A 48 14.15 -9.02 10.89
N ASP A 49 14.78 -9.44 11.99
CA ASP A 49 16.17 -9.09 12.30
C ASP A 49 17.15 -9.67 11.28
N SER A 50 16.95 -10.92 10.84
CA SER A 50 17.81 -11.56 9.85
C SER A 50 17.71 -10.87 8.48
N MET A 51 16.50 -10.44 8.10
CA MET A 51 16.30 -9.70 6.85
C MET A 51 16.95 -8.32 6.89
N ARG A 52 16.78 -7.56 7.99
CA ARG A 52 17.44 -6.27 8.17
C ARG A 52 18.97 -6.39 8.13
N ALA A 53 19.53 -7.41 8.76
CA ALA A 53 20.96 -7.68 8.74
C ALA A 53 21.45 -7.99 7.31
N LEU A 54 20.71 -8.79 6.58
CA LEU A 54 21.03 -9.16 5.21
C LEU A 54 20.96 -7.96 4.25
N ILE A 55 19.91 -7.16 4.34
CA ILE A 55 19.78 -5.92 3.56
C ILE A 55 20.95 -4.98 3.86
N ASN A 56 21.30 -4.83 5.13
CA ASN A 56 22.42 -3.98 5.54
C ASN A 56 23.74 -4.47 4.93
N GLU A 57 24.01 -5.78 4.98
CA GLU A 57 25.20 -6.38 4.36
C GLU A 57 25.28 -6.05 2.87
N TYR A 58 24.19 -6.26 2.13
CA TYR A 58 24.17 -6.05 0.68
C TYR A 58 24.32 -4.58 0.30
N VAL A 59 23.62 -3.66 0.97
CA VAL A 59 23.68 -2.21 0.70
C VAL A 59 25.07 -1.64 0.95
N GLU A 60 25.86 -2.25 1.85
CA GLU A 60 27.22 -1.80 2.16
C GLU A 60 28.27 -2.34 1.21
N LYS A 61 27.95 -3.34 0.37
CA LYS A 61 28.91 -3.88 -0.61
C LYS A 61 29.31 -2.82 -1.63
N PRO A 62 30.62 -2.64 -1.89
CA PRO A 62 31.10 -1.60 -2.81
C PRO A 62 30.61 -1.76 -4.26
N GLU A 63 30.27 -2.98 -4.66
CA GLU A 63 29.80 -3.32 -6.01
C GLU A 63 28.47 -2.65 -6.39
N TYR A 64 27.65 -2.24 -5.39
CA TYR A 64 26.38 -1.57 -5.61
C TYR A 64 26.51 -0.04 -5.64
N ASN A 65 27.67 0.50 -5.29
CA ASN A 65 28.03 1.92 -5.39
C ASN A 65 26.97 2.89 -4.83
N ILE A 66 26.37 2.56 -3.67
CA ILE A 66 25.37 3.41 -3.02
C ILE A 66 26.09 4.44 -2.12
N PRO A 67 25.87 5.76 -2.36
CA PRO A 67 26.43 6.80 -1.52
C PRO A 67 25.98 6.66 -0.05
N ARG A 68 26.83 7.03 0.89
CA ARG A 68 26.51 6.88 2.34
C ARG A 68 25.23 7.60 2.76
N VAL A 69 24.95 8.76 2.14
CA VAL A 69 23.76 9.57 2.45
C VAL A 69 22.45 8.90 2.04
N ASP A 70 22.48 8.01 1.05
CA ASP A 70 21.29 7.37 0.49
C ASP A 70 21.07 5.95 1.06
N ARG A 71 22.08 5.39 1.75
CA ARG A 71 22.03 3.99 2.22
C ARG A 71 20.84 3.69 3.11
N ASP A 72 20.55 4.55 4.07
CA ASP A 72 19.47 4.31 5.01
C ASP A 72 18.10 4.33 4.29
N THR A 73 17.91 5.28 3.37
CA THR A 73 16.71 5.33 2.52
C THR A 73 16.58 4.07 1.66
N VAL A 74 17.68 3.62 1.02
CA VAL A 74 17.67 2.40 0.20
C VAL A 74 17.41 1.15 1.04
N LYS A 75 17.96 1.06 2.28
CA LYS A 75 17.70 -0.04 3.21
C LYS A 75 16.23 -0.15 3.57
N GLU A 76 15.60 0.97 3.95
CA GLU A 76 14.16 1.00 4.28
C GLU A 76 13.30 0.65 3.06
N GLN A 77 13.59 1.21 1.89
CA GLN A 77 12.85 0.88 0.67
C GLN A 77 12.96 -0.61 0.30
N LEU A 78 14.17 -1.20 0.39
CA LEU A 78 14.37 -2.63 0.16
C LEU A 78 13.62 -3.48 1.20
N TYR A 79 13.64 -3.05 2.45
CA TYR A 79 12.90 -3.74 3.50
C TYR A 79 11.40 -3.71 3.24
N ASP A 80 10.85 -2.55 2.87
CA ASP A 80 9.43 -2.38 2.52
C ASP A 80 9.05 -3.22 1.29
N ASP A 81 9.92 -3.29 0.29
CA ASP A 81 9.72 -4.09 -0.91
C ASP A 81 9.78 -5.61 -0.63
N ILE A 82 10.62 -6.05 0.31
CA ILE A 82 10.80 -7.48 0.62
C ILE A 82 9.84 -7.94 1.71
N MET A 83 9.65 -7.15 2.75
CA MET A 83 8.91 -7.53 3.96
C MET A 83 7.62 -6.74 4.17
N GLY A 84 7.50 -5.55 3.59
CA GLY A 84 6.38 -4.63 3.80
C GLY A 84 5.33 -4.63 2.69
N TYR A 85 4.72 -3.47 2.52
CA TYR A 85 3.71 -3.17 1.49
C TYR A 85 4.34 -2.51 0.25
N GLY A 86 5.67 -2.57 0.11
CA GLY A 86 6.39 -1.96 -1.00
C GLY A 86 6.17 -0.43 -1.08
N PRO A 87 5.98 0.11 -2.30
CA PRO A 87 5.86 1.55 -2.51
C PRO A 87 4.72 2.22 -1.72
N ILE A 88 3.70 1.46 -1.33
CA ILE A 88 2.56 2.00 -0.56
C ILE A 88 2.76 1.93 0.96
N GLN A 89 3.92 1.51 1.45
CA GLN A 89 4.20 1.42 2.90
C GLN A 89 3.94 2.75 3.60
N CYS A 90 4.46 3.86 3.06
CA CYS A 90 4.27 5.19 3.63
C CYS A 90 2.80 5.61 3.73
N LEU A 91 1.94 5.15 2.81
CA LEU A 91 0.50 5.41 2.86
C LEU A 91 -0.19 4.56 3.95
N VAL A 92 0.27 3.31 4.10
CA VAL A 92 -0.26 2.40 5.14
C VAL A 92 0.08 2.93 6.53
N ASP A 93 1.28 3.44 6.72
CA ASP A 93 1.75 3.96 8.02
C ASP A 93 1.15 5.33 8.37
N SER A 94 0.78 6.13 7.38
CA SER A 94 0.18 7.46 7.58
C SER A 94 -1.24 7.36 8.13
N ASP A 95 -1.56 8.10 9.19
CA ASP A 95 -2.92 8.20 9.73
C ASP A 95 -3.83 9.18 8.96
N GLU A 96 -3.30 9.86 7.94
CA GLU A 96 -4.03 10.82 7.12
C GLU A 96 -5.03 10.15 6.18
N TYR A 97 -4.73 8.93 5.75
CA TYR A 97 -5.50 8.22 4.73
C TYR A 97 -6.38 7.14 5.36
N SER A 98 -7.66 7.13 5.00
CA SER A 98 -8.66 6.14 5.45
C SER A 98 -8.69 4.90 4.54
N GLU A 99 -8.40 5.10 3.25
CA GLU A 99 -8.44 4.04 2.25
C GLU A 99 -7.33 4.24 1.22
N ILE A 100 -6.72 3.13 0.78
CA ILE A 100 -5.70 3.07 -0.27
C ILE A 100 -6.22 2.15 -1.35
N MET A 101 -6.25 2.63 -2.60
CA MET A 101 -6.77 1.89 -3.75
C MET A 101 -5.72 1.87 -4.85
N VAL A 102 -5.29 0.67 -5.21
CA VAL A 102 -4.34 0.40 -6.29
C VAL A 102 -5.09 -0.23 -7.45
N ASN A 103 -5.12 0.44 -8.59
CA ASN A 103 -5.79 0.01 -9.82
C ASN A 103 -4.75 -0.24 -10.91
N GLY A 104 -4.18 -1.45 -10.95
CA GLY A 104 -2.98 -1.72 -11.73
C GLY A 104 -1.73 -1.09 -11.10
N TYR A 105 -0.58 -1.30 -11.71
CA TYR A 105 0.72 -0.91 -11.14
C TYR A 105 0.96 0.61 -11.10
N ASP A 106 0.27 1.40 -11.92
CA ASP A 106 0.53 2.81 -12.19
C ASP A 106 -0.51 3.78 -11.63
N HIS A 107 -1.58 3.28 -11.00
CA HIS A 107 -2.63 4.12 -10.44
C HIS A 107 -2.90 3.80 -8.98
N VAL A 108 -2.34 4.60 -8.09
CA VAL A 108 -2.53 4.50 -6.64
C VAL A 108 -3.31 5.72 -6.15
N TYR A 109 -4.49 5.47 -5.62
CA TYR A 109 -5.37 6.48 -5.03
C TYR A 109 -5.41 6.34 -3.52
N VAL A 110 -5.61 7.45 -2.84
CA VAL A 110 -5.91 7.49 -1.40
C VAL A 110 -7.19 8.24 -1.13
N GLU A 111 -7.89 7.87 -0.06
CA GLU A 111 -8.97 8.67 0.49
C GLU A 111 -8.44 9.48 1.67
N SER A 112 -8.52 10.80 1.55
CA SER A 112 -8.20 11.76 2.61
C SER A 112 -9.39 12.69 2.82
N HIS A 113 -9.92 12.77 4.04
CA HIS A 113 -11.06 13.62 4.41
C HIS A 113 -12.29 13.45 3.49
N GLY A 114 -12.60 12.22 3.08
CA GLY A 114 -13.74 11.89 2.22
C GLY A 114 -13.54 12.25 0.73
N LYS A 115 -12.30 12.55 0.30
CA LYS A 115 -11.95 12.85 -1.08
C LYS A 115 -10.93 11.85 -1.60
N LEU A 116 -11.14 11.40 -2.83
CA LEU A 116 -10.19 10.58 -3.56
C LEU A 116 -9.11 11.46 -4.20
N VAL A 117 -7.85 11.11 -3.97
CA VAL A 117 -6.69 11.79 -4.53
C VAL A 117 -5.79 10.75 -5.21
N LEU A 118 -5.40 11.01 -6.46
CA LEU A 118 -4.37 10.23 -7.13
C LEU A 118 -3.00 10.63 -6.57
N THR A 119 -2.20 9.63 -6.21
CA THR A 119 -0.82 9.84 -5.73
C THR A 119 0.18 9.72 -6.87
N ASP A 120 1.42 10.13 -6.64
CA ASP A 120 2.54 9.92 -7.57
C ASP A 120 3.23 8.55 -7.36
N ILE A 121 2.73 7.75 -6.43
CA ILE A 121 3.28 6.44 -6.11
C ILE A 121 2.89 5.44 -7.20
N GLN A 122 3.85 4.63 -7.63
CA GLN A 122 3.65 3.57 -8.61
C GLN A 122 4.44 2.32 -8.22
N PHE A 123 3.92 1.16 -8.60
CA PHE A 123 4.69 -0.09 -8.58
C PHE A 123 5.52 -0.17 -9.87
N LYS A 124 6.56 -0.99 -9.85
CA LYS A 124 7.43 -1.18 -11.03
C LYS A 124 6.65 -1.73 -12.24
N ASP A 125 5.83 -2.74 -12.01
CA ASP A 125 4.98 -3.41 -12.98
C ASP A 125 3.89 -4.22 -12.26
N ASN A 126 3.01 -4.87 -13.02
CA ASN A 126 1.97 -5.73 -12.46
C ASN A 126 2.52 -6.96 -11.75
N GLN A 127 3.70 -7.45 -12.11
CA GLN A 127 4.32 -8.59 -11.44
C GLN A 127 4.81 -8.19 -10.04
N HIS A 128 5.42 -7.02 -9.90
CA HIS A 128 5.80 -6.45 -8.61
C HIS A 128 4.58 -6.24 -7.71
N LEU A 129 3.49 -5.69 -8.26
CA LEU A 129 2.23 -5.54 -7.53
C LEU A 129 1.67 -6.89 -7.07
N MET A 130 1.70 -7.92 -7.92
CA MET A 130 1.26 -9.27 -7.55
C MET A 130 2.10 -9.87 -6.41
N GLN A 131 3.42 -9.71 -6.42
CA GLN A 131 4.29 -10.19 -5.34
C GLN A 131 3.92 -9.56 -3.98
N ILE A 132 3.61 -8.27 -3.99
CA ILE A 132 3.18 -7.57 -2.78
C ILE A 132 1.78 -8.02 -2.34
N ILE A 133 0.84 -8.19 -3.28
CA ILE A 133 -0.49 -8.74 -3.00
C ILE A 133 -0.37 -10.12 -2.35
N ASP A 134 0.38 -11.04 -2.96
CA ASP A 134 0.56 -12.40 -2.44
C ASP A 134 1.12 -12.39 -1.03
N ARG A 135 2.07 -11.50 -0.75
CA ARG A 135 2.63 -11.34 0.59
C ARG A 135 1.59 -10.85 1.60
N ILE A 136 0.77 -9.87 1.21
CA ILE A 136 -0.29 -9.32 2.08
C ILE A 136 -1.31 -10.40 2.44
N VAL A 137 -1.83 -11.11 1.43
CA VAL A 137 -2.89 -12.09 1.65
C VAL A 137 -2.37 -13.37 2.33
N SER A 138 -1.12 -13.76 2.07
CA SER A 138 -0.48 -14.92 2.71
C SER A 138 -0.33 -14.75 4.22
N ARG A 139 -0.10 -13.53 4.72
CA ARG A 139 -0.02 -13.23 6.16
C ARG A 139 -1.32 -13.53 6.92
N VAL A 140 -2.43 -13.56 6.22
CA VAL A 140 -3.75 -13.89 6.78
C VAL A 140 -4.25 -15.27 6.32
N GLY A 141 -3.33 -16.11 5.81
CA GLY A 141 -3.61 -17.46 5.38
C GLY A 141 -4.49 -17.56 4.14
N ARG A 142 -4.45 -16.55 3.28
CA ARG A 142 -5.18 -16.49 2.00
C ARG A 142 -4.19 -16.51 0.84
N HIS A 143 -4.69 -16.82 -0.35
CA HIS A 143 -3.96 -16.67 -1.61
C HIS A 143 -4.94 -16.26 -2.71
N VAL A 144 -4.42 -15.74 -3.81
CA VAL A 144 -5.16 -15.41 -5.02
C VAL A 144 -4.43 -16.01 -6.23
N ASP A 145 -5.19 -16.60 -7.13
CA ASP A 145 -4.68 -17.16 -8.38
C ASP A 145 -5.78 -17.09 -9.46
N GLU A 146 -5.49 -17.54 -10.68
CA GLU A 146 -6.46 -17.50 -11.79
C GLU A 146 -7.73 -18.29 -11.51
N SER A 147 -7.68 -19.32 -10.65
CA SER A 147 -8.85 -20.13 -10.26
C SER A 147 -9.64 -19.50 -9.13
N SER A 148 -9.00 -18.70 -8.30
CA SER A 148 -9.58 -17.93 -7.18
C SER A 148 -9.10 -16.47 -7.23
N PRO A 149 -9.56 -15.68 -8.20
CA PRO A 149 -8.99 -14.37 -8.52
C PRO A 149 -9.44 -13.23 -7.60
N MET A 150 -10.16 -13.55 -6.54
CA MET A 150 -10.68 -12.57 -5.59
C MET A 150 -10.40 -13.00 -4.15
N CYS A 151 -10.00 -12.04 -3.33
CA CYS A 151 -9.80 -12.24 -1.90
C CYS A 151 -10.34 -11.05 -1.11
N ASP A 152 -11.11 -11.32 -0.08
CA ASP A 152 -11.53 -10.36 0.93
C ASP A 152 -11.04 -10.88 2.29
N ALA A 153 -10.23 -10.11 2.97
CA ALA A 153 -9.61 -10.52 4.23
C ALA A 153 -9.49 -9.35 5.20
N ARG A 154 -9.21 -9.69 6.46
CA ARG A 154 -8.89 -8.71 7.50
C ARG A 154 -7.44 -8.91 7.93
N LEU A 155 -6.67 -7.84 7.90
CA LEU A 155 -5.29 -7.81 8.34
C LEU A 155 -5.20 -7.88 9.88
N LEU A 156 -4.00 -8.13 10.39
CA LEU A 156 -3.77 -8.27 11.83
C LEU A 156 -4.02 -6.97 12.62
N ASP A 157 -3.87 -5.82 11.97
CA ASP A 157 -4.20 -4.50 12.53
C ASP A 157 -5.69 -4.16 12.49
N GLY A 158 -6.52 -5.07 11.95
CA GLY A 158 -7.96 -4.89 11.79
C GLY A 158 -8.39 -4.27 10.46
N SER A 159 -7.47 -3.77 9.66
CA SER A 159 -7.75 -3.22 8.33
C SER A 159 -8.32 -4.28 7.40
N ARG A 160 -9.22 -3.87 6.52
CA ARG A 160 -9.81 -4.77 5.52
C ARG A 160 -9.04 -4.65 4.21
N VAL A 161 -8.66 -5.79 3.66
CA VAL A 161 -8.03 -5.87 2.35
C VAL A 161 -8.95 -6.59 1.37
N ASN A 162 -9.12 -6.01 0.19
CA ASN A 162 -9.80 -6.62 -0.94
C ASN A 162 -8.85 -6.66 -2.12
N VAL A 163 -8.79 -7.82 -2.78
CA VAL A 163 -7.94 -8.06 -3.95
C VAL A 163 -8.77 -8.63 -5.07
N ILE A 164 -8.53 -8.15 -6.28
CA ILE A 164 -9.08 -8.72 -7.52
C ILE A 164 -7.97 -8.76 -8.55
N ILE A 165 -7.73 -9.93 -9.14
CA ILE A 165 -6.69 -10.11 -10.16
C ILE A 165 -7.27 -10.54 -11.51
N PRO A 166 -6.51 -10.49 -12.61
CA PRO A 166 -6.90 -11.11 -13.86
C PRO A 166 -7.22 -12.60 -13.68
N PRO A 167 -8.20 -13.18 -14.40
CA PRO A 167 -8.91 -12.58 -15.56
C PRO A 167 -10.13 -11.71 -15.18
N VAL A 168 -10.52 -11.61 -13.92
CA VAL A 168 -11.68 -10.83 -13.48
C VAL A 168 -11.41 -9.32 -13.59
N SER A 169 -10.24 -8.88 -13.18
CA SER A 169 -9.80 -7.51 -13.41
C SER A 169 -9.20 -7.36 -14.81
N LEU A 170 -9.64 -6.34 -15.56
CA LEU A 170 -9.16 -6.05 -16.91
C LEU A 170 -7.99 -5.04 -16.95
N VAL A 171 -7.75 -4.34 -15.86
CA VAL A 171 -6.70 -3.29 -15.77
C VAL A 171 -5.42 -3.78 -15.10
N GLY A 172 -5.34 -5.07 -14.77
CA GLY A 172 -4.27 -5.64 -13.96
C GLY A 172 -4.74 -5.95 -12.53
N PRO A 173 -3.86 -6.28 -11.61
CA PRO A 173 -4.23 -6.53 -10.22
C PRO A 173 -4.80 -5.27 -9.57
N ILE A 174 -5.83 -5.44 -8.76
CA ILE A 174 -6.47 -4.39 -7.97
C ILE A 174 -6.31 -4.76 -6.49
N LEU A 175 -5.87 -3.80 -5.69
CA LEU A 175 -5.74 -3.94 -4.25
C LEU A 175 -6.40 -2.76 -3.57
N THR A 176 -7.32 -3.01 -2.65
CA THR A 176 -7.92 -1.98 -1.80
C THR A 176 -7.64 -2.30 -0.34
N ILE A 177 -7.10 -1.35 0.39
CA ILE A 177 -6.86 -1.46 1.83
C ILE A 177 -7.68 -0.37 2.52
N ARG A 178 -8.72 -0.77 3.25
CA ARG A 178 -9.50 0.12 4.10
C ARG A 178 -8.96 0.04 5.52
N LYS A 179 -8.35 1.13 5.96
CA LYS A 179 -7.67 1.16 7.26
C LYS A 179 -8.67 1.13 8.41
N PHE A 180 -8.33 0.40 9.45
CA PHE A 180 -9.08 0.45 10.68
C PHE A 180 -8.68 1.70 11.47
N GLY A 181 -9.66 2.55 11.79
CA GLY A 181 -9.41 3.80 12.54
C GLY A 181 -8.80 3.51 13.90
N LYS A 182 -7.60 4.04 14.15
CA LYS A 182 -6.89 3.88 15.44
C LYS A 182 -7.64 4.55 16.60
N THR A 183 -8.39 5.61 16.31
CA THR A 183 -9.14 6.36 17.30
C THR A 183 -10.62 5.97 17.23
N PRO A 184 -11.19 5.35 18.28
CA PRO A 184 -12.62 5.08 18.35
C PRO A 184 -13.43 6.38 18.27
N ILE A 185 -14.51 6.34 17.51
CA ILE A 185 -15.45 7.47 17.45
C ILE A 185 -16.15 7.58 18.81
N SER A 186 -15.95 8.71 19.51
CA SER A 186 -16.61 8.95 20.77
C SER A 186 -18.05 9.46 20.58
N ALA A 187 -18.87 9.31 21.62
CA ALA A 187 -20.22 9.88 21.67
C ALA A 187 -20.23 11.40 21.45
N GLU A 188 -19.19 12.09 21.96
CA GLU A 188 -19.02 13.54 21.80
C GLU A 188 -18.74 13.91 20.35
N ASN A 189 -17.96 13.09 19.63
CA ASN A 189 -17.69 13.27 18.19
C ASN A 189 -19.00 13.19 17.39
N LEU A 190 -19.84 12.19 17.70
CA LEU A 190 -21.14 12.02 17.03
C LEU A 190 -22.10 13.21 17.27
N LEU A 191 -22.08 13.78 18.46
CA LEU A 191 -22.85 15.00 18.78
C LEU A 191 -22.30 16.20 17.99
N THR A 192 -20.99 16.39 18.00
CA THR A 192 -20.33 17.52 17.33
C THR A 192 -20.53 17.46 15.81
N TRP A 193 -20.52 16.28 15.21
CA TRP A 193 -20.79 16.07 13.78
C TRP A 193 -22.28 16.12 13.43
N GLY A 194 -23.18 16.20 14.45
CA GLY A 194 -24.62 16.21 14.24
C GLY A 194 -25.19 14.86 13.78
N SER A 195 -24.43 13.77 13.91
CA SER A 195 -24.85 12.41 13.56
C SER A 195 -25.91 11.88 14.53
N VAL A 196 -25.86 12.31 15.77
CA VAL A 196 -26.87 12.01 16.82
C VAL A 196 -27.24 13.27 17.58
N SER A 197 -28.48 13.35 18.07
CA SER A 197 -28.90 14.38 19.00
C SER A 197 -28.63 13.96 20.46
N SER A 198 -28.55 14.91 21.38
CA SER A 198 -28.39 14.61 22.80
C SER A 198 -29.51 13.70 23.36
N LYS A 199 -30.73 13.79 22.83
CA LYS A 199 -31.85 12.90 23.22
C LYS A 199 -31.63 11.46 22.72
N MET A 200 -31.07 11.29 21.49
CA MET A 200 -30.76 9.97 20.96
C MET A 200 -29.61 9.33 21.74
N LEU A 201 -28.62 10.12 22.16
CA LEU A 201 -27.52 9.62 22.97
C LEU A 201 -27.98 9.12 24.33
N LEU A 202 -28.83 9.90 25.04
CA LEU A 202 -29.42 9.48 26.29
C LEU A 202 -30.25 8.20 26.17
N PHE A 203 -30.93 8.01 25.06
CA PHE A 203 -31.66 6.77 24.80
C PHE A 203 -30.69 5.57 24.61
N LEU A 204 -29.59 5.76 23.85
CA LEU A 204 -28.60 4.71 23.62
C LEU A 204 -27.81 4.34 24.88
N GLU A 205 -27.58 5.29 25.79
CA GLU A 205 -26.94 5.06 27.10
C GLU A 205 -27.84 4.29 28.08
N ALA A 206 -29.15 4.39 27.89
CA ALA A 206 -30.13 3.74 28.75
C ALA A 206 -30.55 2.33 28.26
N ALA A 207 -30.19 1.95 27.05
CA ALA A 207 -30.54 0.67 26.42
C ALA A 207 -29.50 -0.42 26.65
#